data_8bb0bd5e1bd324439d452ce85837d0b7
#
_entry.id   8bb0bd5e1bd324439d452ce85837d0b7
#
_cell.length_a   1.000
_cell.length_b   1.000
_cell.length_c   1.000
_cell.angle_alpha   90.00
_cell.angle_beta   90.00
_cell.angle_gamma   90.00
#
_symmetry.space_group_name_H-M   'P 1'
#
loop_
_entity.id
_entity.type
_entity.pdbx_description
1 polymer ?
#
loop_
_entity_poly.entity_id
_entity_poly.type
_entity_poly.pdbx_seq_one_letter_code
_entity_poly.pdbx_strand_id
1 'polypeptide(L)'
;NEDEQKIKNIIYNIEQHSSHPIAKSLCSAFKENSSPLELKNIIEEKGVSISAKIDKDLYTIGSSNIQLSNERHDLFLLKNDRLIATLDISDELKTNTDLVVSSLNKTGYTTTLLSGDKKDKCDMLAKELGITTTFSEQLPQDKIAKIEELVNQFPTAMVGDGINDAPALAKATIGISLGNATQIAIQSADVVLLNNEDL
;
A
#
# COMPACT_ATOMS: atom_id res chain seq x y z
N ASN A 1 -23.17 3.85 10.30
CA ASN A 1 -23.35 5.18 10.87
C ASN A 1 -23.66 6.15 9.74
N GLU A 2 -24.77 6.95 9.84
CA GLU A 2 -25.17 7.88 8.74
C GLU A 2 -24.08 8.87 8.38
N ASP A 3 -23.32 9.34 9.36
CA ASP A 3 -22.20 10.26 9.14
C ASP A 3 -21.05 9.62 8.35
N GLU A 4 -20.73 8.37 8.62
CA GLU A 4 -19.67 7.64 7.91
C GLU A 4 -20.05 7.43 6.44
N GLN A 5 -21.30 7.05 6.16
CA GLN A 5 -21.78 6.86 4.80
C GLN A 5 -21.76 8.17 3.99
N LYS A 6 -22.11 9.28 4.63
CA LYS A 6 -22.02 10.61 4.01
C LYS A 6 -20.57 10.99 3.67
N ILE A 7 -19.64 10.69 4.58
CA ILE A 7 -18.20 10.93 4.35
C ILE A 7 -17.71 10.10 3.17
N LYS A 8 -18.02 8.80 3.13
CA LYS A 8 -17.65 7.90 2.02
C LYS A 8 -18.20 8.41 0.67
N ASN A 9 -19.46 8.90 0.67
CA ASN A 9 -20.05 9.46 -0.54
C ASN A 9 -19.36 10.75 -1.01
N ILE A 10 -18.95 11.64 -0.10
CA ILE A 10 -18.20 12.85 -0.43
C ILE A 10 -16.84 12.47 -1.03
N ILE A 11 -16.10 11.56 -0.39
CA ILE A 11 -14.80 11.08 -0.86
C ILE A 11 -14.94 10.48 -2.26
N TYR A 12 -15.89 9.57 -2.46
CA TYR A 12 -16.15 8.95 -3.76
C TYR A 12 -16.34 9.98 -4.88
N ASN A 13 -17.22 10.96 -4.65
CA ASN A 13 -17.52 11.96 -5.68
C ASN A 13 -16.32 12.85 -6.01
N ILE A 14 -15.52 13.23 -5.03
CA ILE A 14 -14.33 14.07 -5.24
C ILE A 14 -13.24 13.28 -5.94
N GLU A 15 -12.93 12.06 -5.47
CA GLU A 15 -11.83 11.23 -5.98
C GLU A 15 -12.06 10.70 -7.40
N GLN A 16 -13.31 10.68 -7.90
CA GLN A 16 -13.59 10.39 -9.31
C GLN A 16 -12.88 11.34 -10.28
N HIS A 17 -12.48 12.52 -9.81
CA HIS A 17 -11.80 13.54 -10.61
C HIS A 17 -10.29 13.49 -10.49
N SER A 18 -9.73 12.58 -9.70
CA SER A 18 -8.29 12.35 -9.58
C SER A 18 -7.85 11.12 -10.38
N SER A 19 -6.67 11.21 -10.97
CA SER A 19 -6.03 10.07 -11.66
C SER A 19 -5.11 9.25 -10.76
N HIS A 20 -4.97 9.63 -9.48
CA HIS A 20 -4.07 8.97 -8.54
C HIS A 20 -4.49 7.52 -8.26
N PRO A 21 -3.55 6.54 -8.11
CA PRO A 21 -3.89 5.16 -7.80
C PRO A 21 -4.78 5.00 -6.55
N ILE A 22 -4.48 5.74 -5.49
CA ILE A 22 -5.27 5.76 -4.25
C ILE A 22 -6.72 6.21 -4.50
N ALA A 23 -6.91 7.25 -5.33
CA ALA A 23 -8.24 7.71 -5.71
C ALA A 23 -9.07 6.62 -6.38
N LYS A 24 -8.45 5.85 -7.27
CA LYS A 24 -9.10 4.70 -7.93
C LYS A 24 -9.51 3.62 -6.93
N SER A 25 -8.65 3.32 -5.96
CA SER A 25 -8.95 2.35 -4.89
C SER A 25 -10.10 2.82 -4.01
N LEU A 26 -10.11 4.10 -3.59
CA LEU A 26 -11.19 4.70 -2.82
C LEU A 26 -12.50 4.71 -3.60
N CYS A 27 -12.47 5.06 -4.90
CA CYS A 27 -13.64 5.00 -5.76
C CYS A 27 -14.18 3.57 -5.87
N SER A 28 -13.32 2.56 -6.02
CA SER A 28 -13.74 1.16 -6.05
C SER A 28 -14.41 0.74 -4.76
N ALA A 29 -13.79 1.07 -3.62
CA ALA A 29 -14.27 0.70 -2.29
C ALA A 29 -15.63 1.34 -1.91
N PHE A 30 -15.89 2.57 -2.38
CA PHE A 30 -17.06 3.35 -1.94
C PHE A 30 -18.19 3.43 -2.99
N LYS A 31 -18.02 2.82 -4.16
CA LYS A 31 -18.94 2.88 -5.30
C LYS A 31 -20.37 2.42 -4.97
N GLU A 32 -20.50 1.27 -4.31
CA GLU A 32 -21.81 0.59 -4.15
C GLU A 32 -22.83 1.40 -3.32
N ASN A 33 -22.34 2.22 -2.40
CA ASN A 33 -23.20 2.98 -1.49
C ASN A 33 -23.13 4.49 -1.74
N SER A 34 -22.66 4.91 -2.92
CA SER A 34 -22.49 6.32 -3.26
C SER A 34 -23.52 6.79 -4.27
N SER A 35 -23.97 8.03 -4.10
CA SER A 35 -24.89 8.73 -4.99
C SER A 35 -24.21 10.00 -5.55
N PRO A 36 -24.53 10.41 -6.78
CA PRO A 36 -23.94 11.59 -7.40
C PRO A 36 -24.18 12.86 -6.57
N LEU A 37 -23.13 13.66 -6.41
CA LEU A 37 -23.18 15.00 -5.81
C LEU A 37 -22.80 16.04 -6.87
N GLU A 38 -23.43 17.21 -6.80
CA GLU A 38 -23.05 18.35 -7.63
C GLU A 38 -21.78 18.98 -7.10
N LEU A 39 -20.66 18.81 -7.83
CA LEU A 39 -19.37 19.37 -7.48
C LEU A 39 -19.11 20.64 -8.28
N LYS A 40 -18.56 21.67 -7.62
CA LYS A 40 -18.12 22.92 -8.24
C LYS A 40 -16.67 23.22 -7.87
N ASN A 41 -15.95 23.94 -8.74
CA ASN A 41 -14.59 24.41 -8.49
C ASN A 41 -13.65 23.27 -8.05
N ILE A 42 -13.59 22.21 -8.84
CA ILE A 42 -12.68 21.09 -8.58
C ILE A 42 -11.26 21.54 -8.91
N ILE A 43 -10.35 21.40 -7.95
CA ILE A 43 -8.93 21.74 -8.09
C ILE A 43 -8.12 20.54 -7.59
N GLU A 44 -7.27 19.99 -8.46
CA GLU A 44 -6.31 18.94 -8.10
C GLU A 44 -4.91 19.55 -8.07
N GLU A 45 -4.23 19.42 -6.95
CA GLU A 45 -2.81 19.68 -6.77
C GLU A 45 -2.09 18.33 -6.72
N LYS A 46 -1.48 17.95 -7.86
CA LYS A 46 -0.93 16.59 -8.07
C LYS A 46 0.03 16.18 -6.96
N GLY A 47 -0.25 15.04 -6.35
CA GLY A 47 0.55 14.47 -5.27
C GLY A 47 0.36 15.15 -3.91
N VAL A 48 -0.52 16.13 -3.78
CA VAL A 48 -0.77 16.85 -2.54
C VAL A 48 -2.22 16.74 -2.12
N SER A 49 -3.17 17.22 -2.93
CA SER A 49 -4.58 17.26 -2.55
C SER A 49 -5.52 17.39 -3.74
N ILE A 50 -6.78 17.04 -3.52
CA ILE A 50 -7.90 17.41 -4.40
C ILE A 50 -8.99 18.08 -3.59
N SER A 51 -9.56 19.18 -4.12
CA SER A 51 -10.61 19.94 -3.46
C SER A 51 -11.79 20.17 -4.38
N ALA A 52 -12.99 20.24 -3.81
CA ALA A 52 -14.22 20.58 -4.51
C ALA A 52 -15.21 21.28 -3.58
N LYS A 53 -16.07 22.12 -4.15
CA LYS A 53 -17.21 22.67 -3.42
C LYS A 53 -18.45 21.80 -3.62
N ILE A 54 -19.10 21.48 -2.50
CA ILE A 54 -20.41 20.83 -2.43
C ILE A 54 -21.32 21.81 -1.70
N ASP A 55 -22.34 22.32 -2.38
CA ASP A 55 -23.21 23.39 -1.89
C ASP A 55 -22.39 24.66 -1.54
N LYS A 56 -22.31 24.98 -0.25
CA LYS A 56 -21.58 26.15 0.28
C LYS A 56 -20.23 25.78 0.91
N ASP A 57 -19.95 24.49 1.09
CA ASP A 57 -18.80 24.00 1.81
C ASP A 57 -17.68 23.57 0.85
N LEU A 58 -16.45 23.89 1.21
CA LEU A 58 -15.24 23.42 0.54
C LEU A 58 -14.77 22.12 1.22
N TYR A 59 -14.59 21.08 0.45
CA TYR A 59 -13.99 19.82 0.89
C TYR A 59 -12.64 19.64 0.25
N THR A 60 -11.67 19.19 1.02
CA THR A 60 -10.29 18.91 0.57
C THR A 60 -9.86 17.54 1.07
N ILE A 61 -9.38 16.70 0.16
CA ILE A 61 -8.74 15.43 0.46
C ILE A 61 -7.25 15.58 0.15
N GLY A 62 -6.39 15.23 1.08
CA GLY A 62 -4.95 15.37 0.90
C GLY A 62 -4.14 14.44 1.78
N SER A 63 -2.85 14.28 1.44
CA SER A 63 -1.90 13.49 2.20
C SER A 63 -1.34 14.25 3.40
N SER A 64 -0.61 13.56 4.25
CA SER A 64 -0.12 13.94 5.59
C SER A 64 0.75 15.21 5.71
N ASN A 65 0.97 15.96 4.63
CA ASN A 65 1.65 17.26 4.72
C ASN A 65 0.78 18.35 5.38
N ILE A 66 -0.48 18.05 5.65
CA ILE A 66 -1.37 18.90 6.44
C ILE A 66 -1.12 18.54 7.91
N GLN A 67 -0.23 19.26 8.60
CA GLN A 67 0.10 19.09 10.02
C GLN A 67 -1.09 19.49 10.93
N LEU A 68 -2.12 18.65 11.01
CA LEU A 68 -3.30 18.92 11.85
C LEU A 68 -3.43 18.00 13.06
N SER A 69 -2.66 16.93 13.13
CA SER A 69 -2.65 16.01 14.30
C SER A 69 -1.27 15.40 14.51
N ASN A 70 -0.98 14.95 15.74
CA ASN A 70 0.21 14.15 16.06
C ASN A 70 0.07 12.69 15.57
N GLU A 71 -1.07 12.31 15.02
CA GLU A 71 -1.35 10.99 14.48
C GLU A 71 -1.03 10.96 12.98
N ARG A 72 -0.32 9.92 12.56
CA ARG A 72 0.13 9.76 11.17
C ARG A 72 -0.89 8.94 10.39
N HIS A 73 -1.89 9.60 9.79
CA HIS A 73 -2.79 8.99 8.81
C HIS A 73 -2.29 9.17 7.38
N ASP A 74 -2.78 8.36 6.45
CA ASP A 74 -2.37 8.44 5.04
C ASP A 74 -3.08 9.56 4.30
N LEU A 75 -4.38 9.75 4.55
CA LEU A 75 -5.18 10.83 3.98
C LEU A 75 -6.05 11.51 5.03
N PHE A 76 -6.34 12.79 4.78
CA PHE A 76 -7.21 13.62 5.60
C PHE A 76 -8.33 14.20 4.73
N LEU A 77 -9.57 14.17 5.24
CA LEU A 77 -10.69 14.91 4.66
C LEU A 77 -10.98 16.13 5.52
N LEU A 78 -10.88 17.29 4.91
CA LEU A 78 -11.20 18.58 5.52
C LEU A 78 -12.53 19.10 4.98
N LYS A 79 -13.29 19.79 5.84
CA LYS A 79 -14.45 20.62 5.49
C LYS A 79 -14.20 22.03 5.97
N ASN A 80 -14.09 22.99 5.06
CA ASN A 80 -13.77 24.40 5.38
C ASN A 80 -12.56 24.50 6.33
N ASP A 81 -11.46 23.80 5.98
CA ASP A 81 -10.20 23.70 6.72
C ASP A 81 -10.28 23.01 8.10
N ARG A 82 -11.42 22.39 8.42
CA ARG A 82 -11.56 21.56 9.63
C ARG A 82 -11.48 20.09 9.29
N LEU A 83 -10.66 19.36 10.02
CA LEU A 83 -10.56 17.91 9.91
C LEU A 83 -11.89 17.26 10.30
N ILE A 84 -12.46 16.45 9.39
CA ILE A 84 -13.71 15.71 9.62
C ILE A 84 -13.55 14.20 9.50
N ALA A 85 -12.51 13.73 8.80
CA ALA A 85 -12.17 12.30 8.75
C ALA A 85 -10.70 12.11 8.44
N THR A 86 -10.18 10.98 8.87
CA THR A 86 -8.87 10.44 8.50
C THR A 86 -9.06 9.09 7.83
N LEU A 87 -8.19 8.76 6.89
CA LEU A 87 -8.19 7.47 6.20
C LEU A 87 -6.80 6.87 6.27
N ASP A 88 -6.75 5.61 6.61
CA ASP A 88 -5.55 4.78 6.50
C ASP A 88 -5.76 3.79 5.36
N ILE A 89 -4.75 3.70 4.51
CA ILE A 89 -4.77 2.83 3.34
C ILE A 89 -3.89 1.63 3.67
N SER A 90 -4.47 0.45 3.56
CA SER A 90 -3.74 -0.81 3.65
C SER A 90 -3.98 -1.61 2.38
N ASP A 91 -2.95 -2.29 1.93
CA ASP A 91 -3.12 -3.28 0.88
C ASP A 91 -3.87 -4.48 1.47
N GLU A 92 -4.83 -4.99 0.72
CA GLU A 92 -5.51 -6.23 1.08
C GLU A 92 -4.56 -7.41 0.86
N LEU A 93 -4.45 -8.26 1.87
CA LEU A 93 -3.67 -9.49 1.74
C LEU A 93 -4.32 -10.39 0.70
N LYS A 94 -3.50 -10.99 -0.14
CA LYS A 94 -3.97 -12.05 -1.04
C LYS A 94 -4.53 -13.20 -0.22
N THR A 95 -5.56 -13.82 -0.76
CA THR A 95 -6.19 -15.02 -0.17
C THR A 95 -5.12 -16.08 0.09
N ASN A 96 -5.16 -16.71 1.26
CA ASN A 96 -4.24 -17.77 1.69
C ASN A 96 -2.79 -17.34 2.00
N THR A 97 -2.43 -16.07 2.02
CA THR A 97 -1.08 -15.62 2.36
C THR A 97 -0.63 -16.15 3.74
N ASP A 98 -1.52 -16.14 4.73
CA ASP A 98 -1.29 -16.68 6.07
C ASP A 98 -0.99 -18.18 6.05
N LEU A 99 -1.71 -18.94 5.22
CA LEU A 99 -1.49 -20.39 5.04
C LEU A 99 -0.13 -20.69 4.41
N VAL A 100 0.27 -19.91 3.40
CA VAL A 100 1.57 -20.05 2.73
C VAL A 100 2.71 -19.75 3.72
N VAL A 101 2.66 -18.62 4.42
CA VAL A 101 3.69 -18.24 5.41
C VAL A 101 3.75 -19.29 6.54
N SER A 102 2.61 -19.73 7.06
CA SER A 102 2.54 -20.79 8.07
C SER A 102 3.15 -22.12 7.58
N SER A 103 2.91 -22.48 6.33
CA SER A 103 3.47 -23.70 5.73
C SER A 103 4.99 -23.60 5.60
N LEU A 104 5.51 -22.47 5.13
CA LEU A 104 6.95 -22.23 5.05
C LEU A 104 7.61 -22.33 6.43
N ASN A 105 7.05 -21.67 7.44
CA ASN A 105 7.58 -21.74 8.81
C ASN A 105 7.57 -23.17 9.37
N LYS A 106 6.51 -23.97 9.11
CA LYS A 106 6.41 -25.37 9.54
C LYS A 106 7.42 -26.29 8.85
N THR A 107 7.80 -25.97 7.62
CA THR A 107 8.81 -26.74 6.87
C THR A 107 10.24 -26.31 7.18
N GLY A 108 10.44 -25.39 8.13
CA GLY A 108 11.76 -25.00 8.64
C GLY A 108 12.37 -23.78 7.94
N TYR A 109 11.62 -23.09 7.07
CA TYR A 109 12.07 -21.82 6.52
C TYR A 109 11.84 -20.70 7.54
N THR A 110 12.74 -19.73 7.57
CA THR A 110 12.56 -18.48 8.30
C THR A 110 11.99 -17.44 7.34
N THR A 111 10.79 -16.95 7.63
CA THR A 111 10.17 -15.88 6.83
C THR A 111 10.52 -14.51 7.39
N THR A 112 10.79 -13.56 6.48
CA THR A 112 11.19 -12.19 6.82
C THR A 112 10.39 -11.22 5.97
N LEU A 113 9.84 -10.18 6.58
CA LEU A 113 9.21 -9.07 5.88
C LEU A 113 10.23 -7.94 5.65
N LEU A 114 10.44 -7.56 4.40
CA LEU A 114 11.35 -6.50 3.98
C LEU A 114 10.58 -5.46 3.15
N SER A 115 10.20 -4.33 3.76
CA SER A 115 9.31 -3.34 3.15
C SER A 115 9.82 -1.91 3.29
N GLY A 116 9.45 -1.06 2.32
CA GLY A 116 9.60 0.40 2.41
C GLY A 116 8.53 1.08 3.25
N ASP A 117 7.49 0.35 3.68
CA ASP A 117 6.37 0.89 4.42
C ASP A 117 6.75 1.27 5.85
N LYS A 118 5.89 2.09 6.48
CA LYS A 118 6.02 2.53 7.86
C LYS A 118 6.09 1.33 8.82
N LYS A 119 6.87 1.48 9.88
CA LYS A 119 7.08 0.44 10.88
C LYS A 119 5.77 -0.14 11.42
N ASP A 120 4.81 0.70 11.79
CA ASP A 120 3.54 0.26 12.38
C ASP A 120 2.74 -0.64 11.43
N LYS A 121 2.71 -0.32 10.12
CA LYS A 121 2.07 -1.16 9.09
C LYS A 121 2.77 -2.51 8.96
N CYS A 122 4.11 -2.50 8.90
CA CYS A 122 4.89 -3.73 8.81
C CYS A 122 4.73 -4.61 10.05
N ASP A 123 4.73 -4.04 11.25
CA ASP A 123 4.56 -4.77 12.49
C ASP A 123 3.16 -5.42 12.59
N MET A 124 2.10 -4.71 12.16
CA MET A 124 0.75 -5.26 12.09
C MET A 124 0.67 -6.44 11.13
N LEU A 125 1.19 -6.28 9.91
CA LEU A 125 1.21 -7.31 8.88
C LEU A 125 2.02 -8.53 9.32
N ALA A 126 3.21 -8.32 9.87
CA ALA A 126 4.06 -9.39 10.38
C ALA A 126 3.38 -10.20 11.48
N LYS A 127 2.69 -9.52 12.40
CA LYS A 127 1.91 -10.17 13.47
C LYS A 127 0.77 -11.01 12.90
N GLU A 128 0.03 -10.49 11.92
CA GLU A 128 -1.07 -11.18 11.27
C GLU A 128 -0.59 -12.45 10.55
N LEU A 129 0.55 -12.37 9.85
CA LEU A 129 1.13 -13.47 9.09
C LEU A 129 2.01 -14.41 9.93
N GLY A 130 2.29 -14.11 11.20
CA GLY A 130 3.20 -14.91 12.03
C GLY A 130 4.67 -14.80 11.61
N ILE A 131 5.06 -13.66 11.01
CA ILE A 131 6.44 -13.36 10.64
C ILE A 131 7.14 -12.74 11.86
N THR A 132 8.30 -13.30 12.25
CA THR A 132 9.02 -12.86 13.45
C THR A 132 10.09 -11.80 13.19
N THR A 133 10.55 -11.68 11.95
CA THR A 133 11.61 -10.76 11.55
C THR A 133 11.09 -9.75 10.54
N THR A 134 11.19 -8.47 10.86
CA THR A 134 10.67 -7.39 10.03
C THR A 134 11.72 -6.29 9.87
N PHE A 135 11.92 -5.84 8.63
CA PHE A 135 12.70 -4.67 8.25
C PHE A 135 11.78 -3.70 7.50
N SER A 136 11.36 -2.66 8.21
CA SER A 136 10.46 -1.60 7.70
C SER A 136 11.24 -0.37 7.26
N GLU A 137 10.59 0.55 6.53
CA GLU A 137 11.14 1.85 6.11
C GLU A 137 12.44 1.71 5.28
N GLN A 138 12.59 0.60 4.55
CA GLN A 138 13.78 0.29 3.78
C GLN A 138 13.76 0.98 2.41
N LEU A 139 14.78 1.77 2.13
CA LEU A 139 15.05 2.29 0.79
C LEU A 139 15.55 1.15 -0.13
N PRO A 140 15.51 1.32 -1.45
CA PRO A 140 15.96 0.28 -2.38
C PRO A 140 17.40 -0.21 -2.10
N GLN A 141 18.32 0.70 -1.75
CA GLN A 141 19.70 0.35 -1.39
C GLN A 141 19.80 -0.45 -0.08
N ASP A 142 18.90 -0.15 0.89
CA ASP A 142 18.88 -0.86 2.17
C ASP A 142 18.38 -2.30 1.97
N LYS A 143 17.40 -2.49 1.07
CA LYS A 143 16.92 -3.82 0.68
C LYS A 143 18.04 -4.66 0.07
N ILE A 144 18.85 -4.09 -0.83
CA ILE A 144 19.99 -4.78 -1.43
C ILE A 144 20.98 -5.21 -0.34
N ALA A 145 21.40 -4.27 0.52
CA ALA A 145 22.35 -4.55 1.60
C ALA A 145 21.84 -5.65 2.55
N LYS A 146 20.52 -5.62 2.86
CA LYS A 146 19.92 -6.63 3.73
C LYS A 146 19.87 -8.01 3.08
N ILE A 147 19.56 -8.10 1.80
CA ILE A 147 19.59 -9.38 1.06
C ILE A 147 21.03 -9.91 0.97
N GLU A 148 22.03 -9.06 0.70
CA GLU A 148 23.45 -9.47 0.69
C GLU A 148 23.89 -10.01 2.07
N GLU A 149 23.47 -9.35 3.16
CA GLU A 149 23.75 -9.82 4.53
C GLU A 149 23.16 -11.21 4.78
N LEU A 150 21.89 -11.42 4.37
CA LEU A 150 21.20 -12.71 4.56
C LEU A 150 21.82 -13.82 3.71
N VAL A 151 22.13 -13.55 2.45
CA VAL A 151 22.76 -14.51 1.52
C VAL A 151 24.12 -14.97 2.02
N ASN A 152 24.90 -14.09 2.67
CA ASN A 152 26.18 -14.45 3.27
C ASN A 152 26.05 -15.42 4.47
N GLN A 153 24.87 -15.50 5.06
CA GLN A 153 24.62 -16.36 6.22
C GLN A 153 23.86 -17.64 5.84
N PHE A 154 22.88 -17.53 4.94
CA PHE A 154 21.97 -18.61 4.57
C PHE A 154 21.55 -18.51 3.10
N PRO A 155 21.27 -19.64 2.42
CA PRO A 155 20.55 -19.60 1.15
C PRO A 155 19.22 -18.85 1.32
N THR A 156 19.05 -17.76 0.55
CA THR A 156 17.94 -16.80 0.73
C THR A 156 17.15 -16.69 -0.55
N ALA A 157 15.84 -16.96 -0.50
CA ALA A 157 14.90 -16.63 -1.56
C ALA A 157 14.28 -15.25 -1.29
N MET A 158 14.15 -14.44 -2.31
CA MET A 158 13.44 -13.17 -2.26
C MET A 158 12.25 -13.19 -3.20
N VAL A 159 11.08 -12.77 -2.71
CA VAL A 159 9.88 -12.57 -3.52
C VAL A 159 9.62 -11.07 -3.63
N GLY A 160 9.40 -10.56 -4.84
CA GLY A 160 9.12 -9.14 -5.07
C GLY A 160 8.44 -8.90 -6.41
N ASP A 161 7.78 -7.75 -6.57
CA ASP A 161 7.00 -7.39 -7.77
C ASP A 161 7.35 -6.00 -8.33
N GLY A 162 8.07 -5.18 -7.58
CA GLY A 162 8.36 -3.79 -7.92
C GLY A 162 9.68 -3.57 -8.67
N ILE A 163 9.76 -2.43 -9.38
CA ILE A 163 11.02 -1.96 -9.98
C ILE A 163 12.10 -1.80 -8.91
N ASN A 164 11.72 -1.34 -7.73
CA ASN A 164 12.62 -1.10 -6.62
C ASN A 164 13.19 -2.38 -6.01
N ASP A 165 12.55 -3.53 -6.24
CA ASP A 165 12.98 -4.83 -5.73
C ASP A 165 13.90 -5.57 -6.71
N ALA A 166 13.92 -5.18 -7.99
CA ALA A 166 14.69 -5.85 -9.04
C ALA A 166 16.19 -6.05 -8.71
N PRO A 167 16.91 -5.04 -8.18
CA PRO A 167 18.31 -5.25 -7.81
C PRO A 167 18.50 -6.21 -6.62
N ALA A 168 17.55 -6.22 -5.67
CA ALA A 168 17.59 -7.12 -4.53
C ALA A 168 17.20 -8.55 -4.91
N LEU A 169 16.24 -8.74 -5.85
CA LEU A 169 15.92 -10.03 -6.46
C LEU A 169 17.15 -10.67 -7.10
N ALA A 170 17.90 -9.89 -7.89
CA ALA A 170 19.13 -10.36 -8.56
C ALA A 170 20.28 -10.69 -7.59
N LYS A 171 20.22 -10.25 -6.33
CA LYS A 171 21.23 -10.52 -5.29
C LYS A 171 20.86 -11.71 -4.41
N ALA A 172 19.62 -12.11 -4.38
CA ALA A 172 19.17 -13.28 -3.63
C ALA A 172 19.80 -14.56 -4.19
N THR A 173 19.82 -15.64 -3.39
CA THR A 173 20.20 -16.97 -3.90
C THR A 173 19.18 -17.44 -4.94
N ILE A 174 17.90 -17.10 -4.74
CA ILE A 174 16.82 -17.30 -5.70
C ILE A 174 15.92 -16.05 -5.66
N GLY A 175 15.84 -15.34 -6.76
CA GLY A 175 14.89 -14.26 -6.97
C GLY A 175 13.58 -14.78 -7.57
N ILE A 176 12.44 -14.46 -6.95
CA ILE A 176 11.11 -14.87 -7.40
C ILE A 176 10.28 -13.63 -7.69
N SER A 177 9.74 -13.50 -8.89
CA SER A 177 8.85 -12.41 -9.29
C SER A 177 7.44 -12.93 -9.59
N LEU A 178 6.46 -12.06 -9.40
CA LEU A 178 5.07 -12.34 -9.78
C LEU A 178 4.85 -12.06 -11.27
N GLY A 179 3.95 -12.78 -11.92
CA GLY A 179 3.68 -12.63 -13.36
C GLY A 179 3.07 -11.28 -13.76
N ASN A 180 2.44 -10.57 -12.83
CA ASN A 180 1.95 -9.19 -13.00
C ASN A 180 2.94 -8.13 -12.53
N ALA A 181 4.15 -8.52 -12.13
CA ALA A 181 5.20 -7.62 -11.71
C ALA A 181 5.68 -6.73 -12.86
N THR A 182 6.49 -5.74 -12.53
CA THR A 182 7.13 -4.90 -13.54
C THR A 182 8.08 -5.72 -14.41
N GLN A 183 8.23 -5.34 -15.68
CA GLN A 183 9.11 -6.04 -16.62
C GLN A 183 10.56 -6.14 -16.11
N ILE A 184 11.02 -5.12 -15.38
CA ILE A 184 12.37 -5.11 -14.79
C ILE A 184 12.49 -6.14 -13.67
N ALA A 185 11.49 -6.27 -12.80
CA ALA A 185 11.47 -7.28 -11.75
C ALA A 185 11.44 -8.70 -12.35
N ILE A 186 10.61 -8.93 -13.38
CA ILE A 186 10.54 -10.20 -14.11
C ILE A 186 11.90 -10.58 -14.72
N GLN A 187 12.60 -9.62 -15.34
CA GLN A 187 13.91 -9.86 -15.95
C GLN A 187 15.05 -10.09 -14.93
N SER A 188 14.84 -9.67 -13.68
CA SER A 188 15.83 -9.81 -12.61
C SER A 188 15.61 -11.04 -11.73
N ALA A 189 14.54 -11.77 -11.95
CA ALA A 189 14.17 -12.94 -11.18
C ALA A 189 14.61 -14.24 -11.86
N ASP A 190 14.96 -15.24 -11.05
CA ASP A 190 15.26 -16.61 -11.53
C ASP A 190 13.98 -17.39 -11.81
N VAL A 191 12.90 -17.08 -11.08
CA VAL A 191 11.58 -17.72 -11.16
C VAL A 191 10.50 -16.67 -11.33
N VAL A 192 9.56 -16.91 -12.24
CA VAL A 192 8.36 -16.07 -12.42
C VAL A 192 7.12 -16.91 -12.18
N LEU A 193 6.31 -16.51 -11.20
CA LEU A 193 5.03 -17.15 -10.90
C LEU A 193 3.94 -16.56 -11.80
N LEU A 194 3.47 -17.35 -12.77
CA LEU A 194 2.53 -16.87 -13.80
C LEU A 194 1.10 -16.69 -13.28
N ASN A 195 0.70 -17.48 -12.28
CA ASN A 195 -0.61 -17.36 -11.64
C ASN A 195 -0.50 -16.54 -10.36
N ASN A 196 -1.24 -15.44 -10.31
CA ASN A 196 -1.25 -14.56 -9.13
C ASN A 196 -2.09 -15.09 -7.96
N GLU A 197 -2.75 -16.23 -8.13
CA GLU A 197 -3.63 -16.85 -7.14
C GLU A 197 -2.93 -17.94 -6.31
N ASP A 198 -1.69 -18.31 -6.66
CA ASP A 198 -0.97 -19.46 -6.07
C ASP A 198 0.13 -19.06 -5.06
N LEU A 199 0.02 -17.86 -4.47
CA LEU A 199 0.85 -17.44 -3.33
C LEU A 199 0.01 -17.12 -2.13
#